data_6d3cf1bcf3ef79f4d74b13f182bd8821
#
_entry.id   6d3cf1bcf3ef79f4d74b13f182bd8821
#
_cell.length_a   1.000
_cell.length_b   1.000
_cell.length_c   1.000
_cell.angle_alpha   90.00
_cell.angle_beta   90.00
_cell.angle_gamma   90.00
#
_symmetry.space_group_name_H-M   'P 1'
#
loop_
_entity.id
_entity.type
_entity.pdbx_description
1 polymer ?
#
loop_
_entity_poly.entity_id
_entity_poly.type
_entity_poly.pdbx_seq_one_letter_code
_entity_poly.pdbx_strand_id
1 'polypeptide(L)'
;MRSKTLNFSALAVCLGLLFAPCTILVQAKSVAESAVVAPIALQDLPKEGQETYLLIRQGGPFRYEKDGVVFGNRERILPQAKRGFYREYTVKTPGEKSRGARRIVCGGEEPRVPKHCFYTQDHY
;
A
#
# COMPACT_ATOMS: atom_id res chain seq x y z
N MET A 1 63.95 44.18 51.88
CA MET A 1 63.03 45.31 52.08
C MET A 1 61.65 44.94 51.52
N ARG A 2 60.78 44.78 52.43
CA ARG A 2 59.30 44.78 52.38
C ARG A 2 58.58 44.38 51.10
N SER A 3 58.20 43.12 51.09
CA SER A 3 57.12 42.57 50.36
C SER A 3 55.76 43.11 50.73
N LYS A 4 54.93 43.48 49.82
CA LYS A 4 53.49 43.68 50.01
C LYS A 4 52.78 42.61 49.17
N THR A 5 52.20 41.70 49.89
CA THR A 5 51.27 40.74 49.39
C THR A 5 49.95 41.42 49.06
N LEU A 6 49.49 41.32 47.83
CA LEU A 6 48.15 41.67 47.43
C LEU A 6 47.36 40.43 47.16
N ASN A 7 46.42 40.14 48.06
CA ASN A 7 45.44 39.10 47.84
C ASN A 7 44.39 39.61 46.85
N PHE A 8 44.34 39.00 45.70
CA PHE A 8 43.21 39.18 44.79
C PHE A 8 42.30 37.94 44.89
N SER A 9 41.21 38.15 45.61
CA SER A 9 40.10 37.20 45.65
C SER A 9 39.39 37.24 44.30
N ALA A 10 39.66 36.32 43.42
CA ALA A 10 38.96 36.20 42.18
C ALA A 10 37.68 35.36 42.41
N LEU A 11 36.55 36.04 42.37
CA LEU A 11 35.24 35.44 42.38
C LEU A 11 35.03 34.73 41.02
N ALA A 12 35.12 33.41 41.00
CA ALA A 12 34.83 32.60 39.82
C ALA A 12 33.30 32.46 39.68
N VAL A 13 32.74 33.25 38.78
CA VAL A 13 31.35 33.06 38.34
C VAL A 13 31.34 31.87 37.37
N CYS A 14 30.93 30.74 37.88
CA CYS A 14 30.63 29.56 37.03
C CYS A 14 29.35 29.84 36.25
N LEU A 15 29.51 30.25 34.99
CA LEU A 15 28.42 30.32 34.02
C LEU A 15 28.15 28.92 33.52
N GLY A 16 27.20 28.21 34.14
CA GLY A 16 26.75 26.90 33.73
C GLY A 16 26.02 27.00 32.41
N LEU A 17 26.66 26.56 31.33
CA LEU A 17 26.01 26.27 30.07
C LEU A 17 25.14 25.03 30.27
N LEU A 18 23.84 25.23 30.38
CA LEU A 18 22.86 24.15 30.27
C LEU A 18 22.80 23.65 28.82
N PHE A 19 23.57 22.62 28.54
CA PHE A 19 23.37 21.81 27.34
C PHE A 19 22.07 21.03 27.52
N ALA A 20 20.98 21.51 26.93
CA ALA A 20 19.77 20.72 26.79
C ALA A 20 20.04 19.64 25.74
N PRO A 21 19.87 18.35 26.06
CA PRO A 21 19.94 17.32 25.05
C PRO A 21 18.72 17.48 24.15
N CYS A 22 18.96 17.88 22.89
CA CYS A 22 17.97 17.85 21.83
C CYS A 22 17.69 16.37 21.53
N THR A 23 16.68 15.81 22.19
CA THR A 23 16.16 14.50 21.84
C THR A 23 15.46 14.62 20.49
N ILE A 24 16.14 14.24 19.44
CA ILE A 24 15.54 14.06 18.12
C ILE A 24 14.61 12.85 18.26
N LEU A 25 13.32 13.11 18.40
CA LEU A 25 12.29 12.11 18.20
C LEU A 25 12.37 11.70 16.72
N VAL A 26 13.08 10.62 16.45
CA VAL A 26 12.98 9.90 15.18
C VAL A 26 11.57 9.34 15.16
N GLN A 27 10.68 10.06 14.54
CA GLN A 27 9.34 9.57 14.25
C GLN A 27 9.53 8.48 13.21
N ALA A 28 9.51 7.24 13.67
CA ALA A 28 9.43 6.09 12.78
C ALA A 28 8.15 6.30 11.96
N LYS A 29 8.34 6.63 10.68
CA LYS A 29 7.27 6.68 9.70
C LYS A 29 6.64 5.29 9.74
N SER A 30 5.46 5.20 10.31
CA SER A 30 4.71 3.95 10.34
C SER A 30 4.64 3.45 8.92
N VAL A 31 5.17 2.26 8.71
CA VAL A 31 4.99 1.49 7.47
C VAL A 31 3.50 1.56 7.21
N ALA A 32 3.13 2.09 6.06
CA ALA A 32 1.73 2.21 5.66
C ALA A 32 1.09 0.84 5.90
N GLU A 33 0.22 0.79 6.89
CA GLU A 33 -0.62 -0.35 7.18
C GLU A 33 -1.34 -0.66 5.88
N SER A 34 -0.95 -1.76 5.26
CA SER A 34 -1.64 -2.27 4.06
C SER A 34 -3.10 -2.31 4.43
N ALA A 35 -3.91 -1.51 3.77
CA ALA A 35 -5.34 -1.48 4.02
C ALA A 35 -5.81 -2.94 4.03
N VAL A 36 -6.24 -3.41 5.20
CA VAL A 36 -6.76 -4.77 5.34
C VAL A 36 -8.05 -4.80 4.53
N VAL A 37 -7.95 -5.29 3.30
CA VAL A 37 -9.11 -5.47 2.43
C VAL A 37 -9.95 -6.57 3.08
N ALA A 38 -11.11 -6.19 3.59
CA ALA A 38 -12.03 -7.15 4.19
C ALA A 38 -12.46 -8.18 3.13
N PRO A 39 -12.47 -9.48 3.46
CA PRO A 39 -12.97 -10.48 2.53
C PRO A 39 -14.46 -10.25 2.26
N ILE A 40 -14.83 -10.34 0.99
CA ILE A 40 -16.22 -10.29 0.53
C ILE A 40 -16.60 -11.67 -0.03
N ALA A 41 -17.77 -12.17 0.33
CA ALA A 41 -18.25 -13.42 -0.23
C ALA A 41 -18.61 -13.24 -1.70
N LEU A 42 -18.45 -14.29 -2.51
CA LEU A 42 -18.75 -14.23 -3.94
C LEU A 42 -20.18 -13.76 -4.23
N GLN A 43 -21.13 -14.21 -3.42
CA GLN A 43 -22.54 -13.84 -3.54
C GLN A 43 -22.83 -12.36 -3.26
N ASP A 44 -21.93 -11.69 -2.54
CA ASP A 44 -22.06 -10.25 -2.21
C ASP A 44 -21.48 -9.35 -3.30
N LEU A 45 -20.80 -9.92 -4.29
CA LEU A 45 -20.39 -9.19 -5.49
C LEU A 45 -21.59 -8.85 -6.37
N PRO A 46 -21.54 -7.73 -7.12
CA PRO A 46 -22.49 -7.50 -8.20
C PRO A 46 -22.55 -8.71 -9.15
N LYS A 47 -23.71 -8.96 -9.75
CA LYS A 47 -23.91 -10.10 -10.66
C LYS A 47 -22.82 -10.21 -11.74
N GLU A 48 -22.45 -9.09 -12.34
CA GLU A 48 -21.40 -9.04 -13.36
C GLU A 48 -20.02 -9.40 -12.79
N GLY A 49 -19.78 -9.10 -11.51
CA GLY A 49 -18.57 -9.53 -10.80
C GLY A 49 -18.53 -11.04 -10.60
N GLN A 50 -19.64 -11.63 -10.20
CA GLN A 50 -19.78 -13.08 -10.05
C GLN A 50 -19.56 -13.79 -11.40
N GLU A 51 -20.19 -13.30 -12.47
CA GLU A 51 -20.04 -13.82 -13.82
C GLU A 51 -18.56 -13.75 -14.28
N THR A 52 -17.89 -12.61 -14.06
CA THR A 52 -16.48 -12.45 -14.41
C THR A 52 -15.61 -13.42 -13.62
N TYR A 53 -15.86 -13.61 -12.33
CA TYR A 53 -15.10 -14.57 -11.51
C TYR A 53 -15.25 -16.00 -12.03
N LEU A 54 -16.46 -16.41 -12.41
CA LEU A 54 -16.69 -17.72 -13.02
C LEU A 54 -15.96 -17.87 -14.34
N LEU A 55 -15.95 -16.85 -15.20
CA LEU A 55 -15.17 -16.85 -16.44
C LEU A 55 -13.66 -16.99 -16.18
N ILE A 56 -13.12 -16.35 -15.14
CA ILE A 56 -11.71 -16.52 -14.75
C ILE A 56 -11.43 -17.98 -14.43
N ARG A 57 -12.30 -18.61 -13.64
CA ARG A 57 -12.19 -20.03 -13.29
C ARG A 57 -12.27 -20.97 -14.49
N GLN A 58 -13.04 -20.60 -15.51
CA GLN A 58 -13.19 -21.36 -16.75
C GLN A 58 -12.04 -21.10 -17.74
N GLY A 59 -11.34 -19.99 -17.61
CA GLY A 59 -10.30 -19.56 -18.54
C GLY A 59 -10.83 -18.77 -19.74
N GLY A 60 -11.99 -18.15 -19.60
CA GLY A 60 -12.65 -17.37 -20.65
C GLY A 60 -13.76 -18.15 -21.36
N PRO A 61 -14.23 -17.66 -22.53
CA PRO A 61 -13.68 -16.54 -23.30
C PRO A 61 -13.96 -15.17 -22.65
N PHE A 62 -12.99 -14.26 -22.75
CA PHE A 62 -13.12 -12.91 -22.23
C PHE A 62 -13.54 -11.93 -23.31
N ARG A 63 -14.32 -10.92 -22.92
CA ARG A 63 -14.87 -9.93 -23.84
C ARG A 63 -13.88 -8.85 -24.24
N TYR A 64 -12.99 -8.48 -23.34
CA TYR A 64 -12.07 -7.36 -23.52
C TYR A 64 -10.64 -7.86 -23.74
N GLU A 65 -9.94 -7.24 -24.67
CA GLU A 65 -8.55 -7.59 -25.01
C GLU A 65 -7.60 -7.47 -23.82
N LYS A 66 -7.91 -6.58 -22.88
CA LYS A 66 -7.14 -6.38 -21.65
C LYS A 66 -7.39 -7.42 -20.57
N ASP A 67 -8.38 -8.27 -20.73
CA ASP A 67 -8.67 -9.29 -19.73
C ASP A 67 -7.59 -10.37 -19.70
N GLY A 68 -7.14 -10.69 -18.50
CA GLY A 68 -6.07 -11.65 -18.27
C GLY A 68 -4.66 -11.12 -18.43
N VAL A 69 -4.47 -9.82 -18.72
CA VAL A 69 -3.14 -9.22 -18.77
C VAL A 69 -2.55 -9.11 -17.37
N VAL A 70 -1.22 -9.10 -17.31
CA VAL A 70 -0.49 -8.95 -16.04
C VAL A 70 -0.77 -7.57 -15.44
N PHE A 71 -1.22 -7.56 -14.20
CA PHE A 71 -1.37 -6.36 -13.39
C PHE A 71 -0.09 -6.08 -12.60
N GLY A 72 0.52 -4.92 -12.85
CA GLY A 72 1.85 -4.60 -12.32
C GLY A 72 1.90 -4.18 -10.86
N ASN A 73 0.76 -3.88 -10.22
CA ASN A 73 0.66 -3.39 -8.83
C ASN A 73 1.65 -2.26 -8.52
N ARG A 74 1.81 -1.31 -9.46
CA ARG A 74 2.80 -0.22 -9.35
C ARG A 74 2.55 0.69 -8.17
N GLU A 75 1.30 0.91 -7.82
CA GLU A 75 0.88 1.75 -6.69
C GLU A 75 0.90 0.99 -5.36
N ARG A 76 1.24 -0.31 -5.39
CA ARG A 76 1.35 -1.17 -4.21
C ARG A 76 0.09 -1.23 -3.35
N ILE A 77 -1.07 -1.16 -3.98
CA ILE A 77 -2.37 -1.27 -3.32
C ILE A 77 -2.70 -2.71 -2.92
N LEU A 78 -2.13 -3.69 -3.62
CA LEU A 78 -2.25 -5.11 -3.30
C LEU A 78 -0.97 -5.61 -2.61
N PRO A 79 -1.03 -6.73 -1.89
CA PRO A 79 0.14 -7.36 -1.30
C PRO A 79 1.25 -7.57 -2.33
N GLN A 80 2.50 -7.38 -1.91
CA GLN A 80 3.64 -7.54 -2.81
C GLN A 80 3.77 -8.99 -3.26
N ALA A 81 3.95 -9.18 -4.57
CA ALA A 81 4.13 -10.48 -5.18
C ALA A 81 5.08 -10.39 -6.38
N LYS A 82 5.56 -11.53 -6.86
CA LYS A 82 6.41 -11.61 -8.04
C LYS A 82 5.68 -11.09 -9.29
N ARG A 83 6.43 -10.62 -10.26
CA ARG A 83 5.88 -10.19 -11.56
C ARG A 83 5.09 -11.33 -12.20
N GLY A 84 3.92 -11.00 -12.73
CA GLY A 84 3.02 -11.98 -13.38
C GLY A 84 2.10 -12.72 -12.41
N PHE A 85 2.25 -12.50 -11.09
CA PHE A 85 1.37 -13.12 -10.10
C PHE A 85 -0.07 -12.61 -10.20
N TYR A 86 -0.25 -11.29 -10.43
CA TYR A 86 -1.56 -10.67 -10.58
C TYR A 86 -1.96 -10.51 -12.04
N ARG A 87 -3.24 -10.76 -12.33
CA ARG A 87 -3.88 -10.51 -13.62
C ARG A 87 -5.17 -9.75 -13.42
N GLU A 88 -5.46 -8.82 -14.31
CA GLU A 88 -6.67 -7.99 -14.26
C GLU A 88 -7.73 -8.49 -15.22
N TYR A 89 -8.99 -8.30 -14.82
CA TYR A 89 -10.16 -8.65 -15.60
C TYR A 89 -11.21 -7.57 -15.48
N THR A 90 -11.94 -7.32 -16.54
CA THR A 90 -13.00 -6.33 -16.57
C THR A 90 -14.29 -6.90 -16.03
N VAL A 91 -14.92 -6.18 -15.11
CA VAL A 91 -16.29 -6.44 -14.70
C VAL A 91 -17.19 -5.48 -15.47
N LYS A 92 -18.13 -6.03 -16.23
CA LYS A 92 -19.05 -5.22 -17.03
C LYS A 92 -19.82 -4.23 -16.15
N THR A 93 -19.90 -2.98 -16.61
CA THR A 93 -20.76 -1.97 -16.00
C THR A 93 -22.05 -1.89 -16.82
N PRO A 94 -23.23 -2.17 -16.26
CA PRO A 94 -24.50 -2.06 -16.98
C PRO A 94 -24.70 -0.66 -17.56
N GLY A 95 -25.12 -0.59 -18.82
CA GLY A 95 -25.32 0.68 -19.53
C GLY A 95 -24.06 1.35 -20.07
N GLU A 96 -22.86 0.91 -19.67
CA GLU A 96 -21.59 1.43 -20.15
C GLU A 96 -21.22 0.77 -21.49
N LYS A 97 -20.94 1.58 -22.50
CA LYS A 97 -20.51 1.12 -23.84
C LYS A 97 -19.02 0.83 -23.90
N SER A 98 -18.23 1.56 -23.11
CA SER A 98 -16.80 1.35 -22.99
C SER A 98 -16.48 0.18 -22.05
N ARG A 99 -15.18 -0.04 -21.80
CA ARG A 99 -14.70 -1.02 -20.83
C ARG A 99 -15.19 -0.73 -19.40
N GLY A 100 -15.49 0.55 -19.09
CA GLY A 100 -15.85 1.00 -17.75
C GLY A 100 -14.69 0.90 -16.75
N ALA A 101 -14.97 1.18 -15.47
CA ALA A 101 -13.96 1.27 -14.41
C ALA A 101 -13.83 0.00 -13.54
N ARG A 102 -14.85 -0.83 -13.49
CA ARG A 102 -14.91 -2.00 -12.58
C ARG A 102 -13.89 -3.07 -12.97
N ARG A 103 -13.16 -3.60 -12.00
CA ARG A 103 -12.12 -4.63 -12.22
C ARG A 103 -12.18 -5.71 -11.15
N ILE A 104 -11.74 -6.90 -11.54
CA ILE A 104 -11.26 -7.94 -10.63
C ILE A 104 -9.78 -8.16 -10.95
N VAL A 105 -8.94 -8.15 -9.92
CA VAL A 105 -7.54 -8.54 -10.01
C VAL A 105 -7.37 -9.79 -9.20
N CYS A 106 -6.92 -10.85 -9.86
CA CYS A 106 -6.66 -12.13 -9.21
C CYS A 106 -5.19 -12.46 -9.21
N GLY A 107 -4.70 -12.98 -8.08
CA GLY A 107 -3.33 -13.45 -7.90
C GLY A 107 -3.27 -14.94 -7.69
N GLY A 108 -2.29 -15.58 -8.30
CA GLY A 108 -2.03 -17.00 -8.18
C GLY A 108 -0.99 -17.48 -9.19
N GLU A 109 -0.52 -18.68 -9.01
CA GLU A 109 0.42 -19.31 -9.95
C GLU A 109 -0.27 -19.66 -11.28
N GLU A 110 -1.51 -20.10 -11.20
CA GLU A 110 -2.33 -20.45 -12.35
C GLU A 110 -3.53 -19.51 -12.43
N PRO A 111 -3.77 -18.85 -13.58
CA PRO A 111 -4.86 -17.88 -13.73
C PRO A 111 -6.25 -18.45 -13.41
N ARG A 112 -6.48 -19.72 -13.71
CA ARG A 112 -7.78 -20.39 -13.49
C ARG A 112 -7.98 -20.86 -12.05
N VAL A 113 -6.92 -20.84 -11.23
CA VAL A 113 -6.94 -21.27 -9.83
C VAL A 113 -6.38 -20.14 -8.97
N PRO A 114 -7.05 -18.98 -8.93
CA PRO A 114 -6.57 -17.85 -8.16
C PRO A 114 -6.59 -18.15 -6.66
N LYS A 115 -5.56 -17.71 -5.96
CA LYS A 115 -5.46 -17.78 -4.49
C LYS A 115 -6.24 -16.64 -3.82
N HIS A 116 -6.18 -15.46 -4.43
CA HIS A 116 -6.82 -14.24 -3.94
C HIS A 116 -7.34 -13.44 -5.11
N CYS A 117 -8.53 -12.85 -4.97
CA CYS A 117 -9.07 -11.90 -5.92
C CYS A 117 -9.52 -10.64 -5.20
N PHE A 118 -9.39 -9.51 -5.85
CA PHE A 118 -9.74 -8.19 -5.35
C PHE A 118 -10.68 -7.53 -6.34
N TYR A 119 -11.77 -6.97 -5.84
CA TYR A 119 -12.77 -6.28 -6.65
C TYR A 119 -12.69 -4.78 -6.41
N THR A 120 -12.80 -3.99 -7.45
CA THR A 120 -12.94 -2.53 -7.38
C THR A 120 -14.05 -2.05 -8.29
N GLN A 121 -14.80 -1.05 -7.85
CA GLN A 121 -15.82 -0.37 -8.65
C GLN A 121 -15.23 0.81 -9.42
N ASP A 122 -14.16 1.37 -8.93
CA ASP A 122 -13.40 2.46 -9.52
C ASP A 122 -12.01 1.97 -9.92
N HIS A 123 -11.35 2.70 -10.80
CA HIS A 123 -9.95 2.41 -11.13
C HIS A 123 -9.11 2.39 -9.84
N TYR A 124 -8.05 1.60 -9.86
CA TYR A 124 -7.11 1.45 -8.74
C TYR A 124 -6.48 2.78 -8.36
#